data_3d891c0d71310e0f2b1f1444e1033685
#
_entry.id   3d891c0d71310e0f2b1f1444e1033685
#
_cell.length_a   1.000
_cell.length_b   1.000
_cell.length_c   1.000
_cell.angle_alpha   90.00
_cell.angle_beta   90.00
_cell.angle_gamma   90.00
#
_symmetry.space_group_name_H-M   'P 1'
#
loop_
_entity.id
_entity.type
_entity.pdbx_description
1 polymer ?
#
loop_
_entity_poly.entity_id
_entity_poly.type
_entity_poly.pdbx_seq_one_letter_code
_entity_poly.pdbx_strand_id
1 'polypeptide(L)'
;MKKPAFTLLCFIILSCNSRHEENSVAETNPMIFEEIGFPGSHASEPNLTSGPDGSIFLSWIETRNKISNLKYARLENANWVEEIQIASGDNWFVNWADFPSMIALESGYAAHFLAYISEGKYSYGVKLASSKTGKDWSNPVMAHNDDTPTEHGFVTLLPMSSENYMAVWLDGRNYVDSEHKPATREMSLRSGIFDLEGNKLDEDIIDSRTCDCCQTDGAISSRGPVIVYRDRGPMEVRDIFISRFENGEWKEPWVVHPDEWEIPGCPVNGPAIDALGSKISVAWFTAARGTRKVLVSFSENDGDQFSNPVRIDLGNPLGRVDLIQFEDYAAVTWMEENDETAFIYCRKIFRNGKLGEVIPINETDKSRSSGFPRITRDKDALIFAWTFPGEESSIRSVRGKFTD
;
A
#
# COMPACT_ATOMS: atom_id res chain seq x y z
N MET A 1 -52.82 11.50 86.13
CA MET A 1 -52.02 11.87 84.95
C MET A 1 -51.19 10.64 84.56
N LYS A 2 -51.63 9.91 83.52
CA LYS A 2 -50.99 8.68 83.07
C LYS A 2 -50.13 9.00 81.85
N LYS A 3 -48.85 8.64 81.91
CA LYS A 3 -47.94 8.74 80.75
C LYS A 3 -48.10 7.46 79.92
N PRO A 4 -48.13 7.52 78.54
CA PRO A 4 -48.07 6.35 77.71
C PRO A 4 -46.64 5.89 77.47
N ALA A 5 -46.43 4.57 77.53
CA ALA A 5 -45.20 3.91 77.17
C ALA A 5 -45.06 3.83 75.64
N PHE A 6 -43.87 4.20 75.11
CA PHE A 6 -43.53 4.07 73.70
C PHE A 6 -42.78 2.76 73.48
N THR A 7 -43.38 1.83 72.72
CA THR A 7 -42.79 0.56 72.38
C THR A 7 -42.00 0.77 71.06
N LEU A 8 -40.67 0.60 71.14
CA LEU A 8 -39.75 0.71 69.98
C LEU A 8 -39.74 -0.63 69.21
N LEU A 9 -40.29 -0.64 67.99
CA LEU A 9 -40.29 -1.79 67.14
C LEU A 9 -39.00 -1.74 66.24
N CYS A 10 -38.03 -2.65 66.49
CA CYS A 10 -36.83 -2.80 65.67
C CYS A 10 -37.18 -3.59 64.41
N PHE A 11 -37.16 -2.92 63.27
CA PHE A 11 -37.15 -3.57 61.94
C PHE A 11 -35.72 -4.01 61.57
N ILE A 12 -35.51 -5.32 61.57
CA ILE A 12 -34.29 -5.90 61.00
C ILE A 12 -34.44 -5.93 59.44
N ILE A 13 -33.75 -5.06 58.73
CA ILE A 13 -33.66 -5.10 57.31
C ILE A 13 -32.56 -6.11 56.91
N LEU A 14 -32.95 -7.29 56.43
CA LEU A 14 -32.06 -8.24 55.78
C LEU A 14 -31.71 -7.68 54.38
N SER A 15 -30.54 -7.11 54.28
CA SER A 15 -29.95 -6.73 52.97
C SER A 15 -29.41 -8.00 52.29
N CYS A 16 -30.13 -8.51 51.29
CA CYS A 16 -29.59 -9.47 50.37
C CYS A 16 -28.55 -8.77 49.48
N ASN A 17 -27.29 -8.99 49.75
CA ASN A 17 -26.18 -8.56 48.91
C ASN A 17 -26.03 -9.57 47.76
N SER A 18 -26.76 -9.37 46.66
CA SER A 18 -26.49 -10.08 45.40
C SER A 18 -25.17 -9.56 44.85
N ARG A 19 -24.09 -10.31 45.02
CA ARG A 19 -22.88 -10.13 44.22
C ARG A 19 -23.24 -10.41 42.78
N HIS A 20 -23.37 -9.37 41.98
CA HIS A 20 -23.17 -9.49 40.53
C HIS A 20 -21.71 -9.88 40.34
N GLU A 21 -21.43 -11.13 40.01
CA GLU A 21 -20.22 -11.51 39.35
C GLU A 21 -20.29 -10.85 37.95
N GLU A 22 -19.61 -9.72 37.80
CA GLU A 22 -19.23 -9.24 36.46
C GLU A 22 -18.32 -10.32 35.87
N ASN A 23 -18.91 -11.20 35.09
CA ASN A 23 -18.14 -11.98 34.10
C ASN A 23 -17.55 -10.97 33.13
N SER A 24 -16.36 -10.46 33.42
CA SER A 24 -15.49 -9.84 32.41
C SER A 24 -15.12 -10.97 31.45
N VAL A 25 -15.89 -11.11 30.39
CA VAL A 25 -15.42 -11.80 29.19
C VAL A 25 -14.20 -11.01 28.79
N ALA A 26 -13.02 -11.57 29.00
CA ALA A 26 -11.80 -11.00 28.48
C ALA A 26 -12.02 -10.89 26.96
N GLU A 27 -12.11 -9.67 26.44
CA GLU A 27 -12.14 -9.45 24.99
C GLU A 27 -10.85 -10.06 24.44
N THR A 28 -10.96 -11.24 23.87
CA THR A 28 -9.84 -11.87 23.18
C THR A 28 -9.51 -11.00 21.98
N ASN A 29 -8.37 -10.34 22.01
CA ASN A 29 -7.91 -9.57 20.86
C ASN A 29 -7.88 -10.51 19.65
N PRO A 30 -8.59 -10.21 18.55
CA PRO A 30 -8.68 -11.09 17.39
C PRO A 30 -7.33 -11.27 16.67
N MET A 31 -6.28 -10.55 17.09
CA MET A 31 -4.91 -10.68 16.60
C MET A 31 -3.91 -10.56 17.75
N ILE A 32 -2.92 -11.46 17.77
CA ILE A 32 -1.76 -11.37 18.66
C ILE A 32 -0.64 -10.64 17.91
N PHE A 33 -0.06 -9.63 18.57
CA PHE A 33 1.02 -8.82 18.02
C PHE A 33 2.37 -9.15 18.64
N GLU A 34 3.41 -9.13 17.81
CA GLU A 34 4.82 -9.18 18.19
C GLU A 34 5.51 -7.98 17.55
N GLU A 35 6.19 -7.15 18.35
CA GLU A 35 6.95 -6.03 17.82
C GLU A 35 8.17 -6.52 17.05
N ILE A 36 8.49 -5.84 15.94
CA ILE A 36 9.68 -6.09 15.14
C ILE A 36 10.63 -4.91 15.32
N GLY A 37 11.84 -5.21 15.81
CA GLY A 37 12.86 -4.20 16.03
C GLY A 37 13.33 -3.55 14.72
N PHE A 38 13.38 -2.21 14.68
CA PHE A 38 13.87 -1.44 13.55
C PHE A 38 15.14 -0.67 13.95
N PRO A 39 16.28 -0.83 13.23
CA PRO A 39 17.55 -0.25 13.63
C PRO A 39 17.77 1.21 13.22
N GLY A 40 16.92 1.75 12.32
CA GLY A 40 17.11 3.06 11.68
C GLY A 40 16.46 4.23 12.43
N SER A 41 16.88 5.44 12.08
CA SER A 41 16.25 6.71 12.43
C SER A 41 16.28 7.68 11.24
N HIS A 42 15.47 8.74 11.23
CA HIS A 42 15.23 9.60 10.07
C HIS A 42 14.73 8.82 8.84
N ALA A 43 13.96 7.77 9.11
CA ALA A 43 13.46 6.81 8.13
C ALA A 43 11.97 7.04 7.86
N SER A 44 11.60 6.88 6.59
CA SER A 44 10.23 7.05 6.10
C SER A 44 10.00 6.18 4.85
N GLU A 45 8.79 6.21 4.33
CA GLU A 45 8.35 5.50 3.12
C GLU A 45 8.70 4.01 3.14
N PRO A 46 8.22 3.23 4.15
CA PRO A 46 8.45 1.80 4.18
C PRO A 46 7.74 1.10 3.03
N ASN A 47 8.39 0.10 2.46
CA ASN A 47 7.76 -0.84 1.55
C ASN A 47 8.13 -2.27 1.95
N LEU A 48 7.15 -3.18 1.90
CA LEU A 48 7.33 -4.58 2.26
C LEU A 48 7.24 -5.45 1.00
N THR A 49 8.15 -6.41 0.85
CA THR A 49 8.08 -7.40 -0.21
C THR A 49 8.44 -8.79 0.30
N SER A 50 7.85 -9.81 -0.34
CA SER A 50 8.20 -11.21 -0.09
C SER A 50 9.02 -11.76 -1.25
N GLY A 51 10.10 -12.44 -0.95
CA GLY A 51 10.91 -13.15 -1.93
C GLY A 51 10.31 -14.49 -2.33
N PRO A 52 10.76 -15.08 -3.45
CA PRO A 52 10.31 -16.40 -3.92
C PRO A 52 10.54 -17.54 -2.92
N ASP A 53 11.54 -17.39 -2.07
CA ASP A 53 11.89 -18.33 -0.99
C ASP A 53 11.08 -18.12 0.30
N GLY A 54 10.18 -17.14 0.32
CA GLY A 54 9.41 -16.72 1.48
C GLY A 54 10.15 -15.78 2.43
N SER A 55 11.35 -15.32 2.09
CA SER A 55 12.04 -14.25 2.82
C SER A 55 11.24 -12.96 2.74
N ILE A 56 11.26 -12.17 3.81
CA ILE A 56 10.56 -10.90 3.86
C ILE A 56 11.58 -9.77 3.97
N PHE A 57 11.37 -8.73 3.18
CA PHE A 57 12.22 -7.56 3.11
C PHE A 57 11.42 -6.29 3.40
N LEU A 58 12.03 -5.39 4.13
CA LEU A 58 11.60 -4.01 4.32
C LEU A 58 12.58 -3.10 3.61
N SER A 59 12.12 -2.25 2.72
CA SER A 59 12.89 -1.14 2.15
C SER A 59 12.36 0.20 2.67
N TRP A 60 13.24 1.21 2.75
CA TRP A 60 12.90 2.54 3.24
C TRP A 60 13.87 3.60 2.75
N ILE A 61 13.47 4.87 2.87
CA ILE A 61 14.38 6.00 2.71
C ILE A 61 14.85 6.50 4.07
N GLU A 62 16.16 6.71 4.20
CA GLU A 62 16.77 7.47 5.28
C GLU A 62 17.35 8.78 4.73
N THR A 63 16.87 9.93 5.24
CA THR A 63 17.37 11.23 4.79
C THR A 63 18.10 11.95 5.91
N ARG A 64 19.40 12.24 5.70
CA ARG A 64 20.23 13.04 6.62
C ARG A 64 21.05 14.06 5.86
N ASN A 65 21.09 15.28 6.34
CA ASN A 65 21.89 16.36 5.74
C ASN A 65 21.64 16.53 4.23
N LYS A 66 20.39 16.39 3.78
CA LYS A 66 19.95 16.41 2.37
C LYS A 66 20.42 15.24 1.51
N ILE A 67 21.07 14.25 2.08
CA ILE A 67 21.40 13.01 1.39
C ILE A 67 20.33 11.98 1.71
N SER A 68 19.69 11.44 0.69
CA SER A 68 18.73 10.36 0.79
C SER A 68 19.39 9.03 0.43
N ASN A 69 19.10 8.02 1.21
CA ASN A 69 19.59 6.66 1.02
C ASN A 69 18.41 5.71 0.95
N LEU A 70 18.29 4.98 -0.14
CA LEU A 70 17.38 3.83 -0.20
C LEU A 70 18.11 2.65 0.41
N LYS A 71 17.50 2.07 1.43
CA LYS A 71 18.04 0.94 2.19
C LYS A 71 17.02 -0.18 2.25
N TYR A 72 17.50 -1.37 2.56
CA TYR A 72 16.63 -2.50 2.89
C TYR A 72 17.25 -3.39 3.95
N ALA A 73 16.41 -4.21 4.60
CA ALA A 73 16.79 -5.24 5.53
C ALA A 73 15.90 -6.47 5.37
N ARG A 74 16.39 -7.63 5.82
CA ARG A 74 15.65 -8.89 5.83
C ARG A 74 15.08 -9.15 7.23
N LEU A 75 13.89 -9.74 7.29
CA LEU A 75 13.27 -10.14 8.54
C LEU A 75 13.85 -11.47 9.03
N GLU A 76 14.42 -11.49 10.24
CA GLU A 76 14.87 -12.70 10.94
C GLU A 76 14.54 -12.59 12.43
N ASN A 77 13.86 -13.59 12.98
CA ASN A 77 13.57 -13.69 14.41
C ASN A 77 13.03 -12.38 15.02
N ALA A 78 12.00 -11.81 14.39
CA ALA A 78 11.36 -10.54 14.77
C ALA A 78 12.35 -9.35 14.82
N ASN A 79 13.35 -9.33 13.97
CA ASN A 79 14.27 -8.20 13.78
C ASN A 79 14.57 -7.99 12.30
N TRP A 80 14.70 -6.73 11.90
CA TRP A 80 15.26 -6.37 10.61
C TRP A 80 16.78 -6.42 10.70
N VAL A 81 17.38 -7.32 9.95
CA VAL A 81 18.82 -7.60 9.98
C VAL A 81 19.47 -7.35 8.62
N GLU A 82 20.80 -7.25 8.61
CA GLU A 82 21.59 -7.03 7.39
C GLU A 82 21.13 -5.77 6.62
N GLU A 83 21.11 -4.61 7.30
CA GLU A 83 20.84 -3.33 6.64
C GLU A 83 21.82 -3.10 5.48
N ILE A 84 21.29 -2.97 4.27
CA ILE A 84 22.06 -2.77 3.04
C ILE A 84 21.57 -1.51 2.34
N GLN A 85 22.50 -0.70 1.87
CA GLN A 85 22.21 0.48 1.06
C GLN A 85 22.11 0.09 -0.42
N ILE A 86 20.99 0.40 -1.04
CA ILE A 86 20.73 0.19 -2.47
C ILE A 86 21.34 1.32 -3.30
N ALA A 87 21.02 2.55 -2.93
CA ALA A 87 21.46 3.76 -3.61
C ALA A 87 21.53 4.95 -2.65
N SER A 88 22.24 6.02 -3.06
CA SER A 88 22.35 7.28 -2.31
C SER A 88 22.41 8.47 -3.26
N GLY A 89 21.86 9.61 -2.84
CA GLY A 89 21.93 10.86 -3.62
C GLY A 89 21.38 12.05 -2.88
N ASP A 90 21.66 13.25 -3.41
CA ASP A 90 21.24 14.54 -2.87
C ASP A 90 20.19 15.27 -3.71
N ASN A 91 19.85 14.69 -4.86
CA ASN A 91 18.86 15.23 -5.82
C ASN A 91 17.58 14.36 -5.93
N TRP A 92 17.22 13.65 -4.87
CA TRP A 92 16.07 12.74 -4.92
C TRP A 92 14.75 13.47 -4.68
N PHE A 93 13.72 13.03 -5.39
CA PHE A 93 12.33 13.38 -5.10
C PHE A 93 11.78 12.40 -4.07
N VAL A 94 11.84 12.76 -2.79
CA VAL A 94 11.28 11.98 -1.68
C VAL A 94 9.86 12.47 -1.41
N ASN A 95 8.89 11.58 -1.53
CA ASN A 95 7.48 11.93 -1.40
C ASN A 95 6.71 10.83 -0.66
N TRP A 96 5.88 11.25 0.28
CA TRP A 96 5.07 10.38 1.13
C TRP A 96 4.10 9.46 0.37
N ALA A 97 3.72 9.81 -0.86
CA ALA A 97 2.75 9.10 -1.69
C ALA A 97 3.37 8.44 -2.92
N ASP A 98 4.54 8.90 -3.35
CA ASP A 98 5.30 8.33 -4.45
C ASP A 98 6.60 7.75 -3.89
N PHE A 99 6.46 6.65 -3.20
CA PHE A 99 7.49 6.02 -2.38
C PHE A 99 8.26 4.95 -3.17
N PRO A 100 9.55 4.73 -2.84
CA PRO A 100 10.36 3.71 -3.48
C PRO A 100 9.91 2.31 -3.10
N SER A 101 10.28 1.33 -3.92
CA SER A 101 10.08 -0.08 -3.60
C SER A 101 11.24 -0.95 -4.09
N MET A 102 11.28 -2.17 -3.60
CA MET A 102 12.14 -3.22 -4.14
C MET A 102 11.35 -4.51 -4.30
N ILE A 103 11.83 -5.37 -5.18
CA ILE A 103 11.36 -6.75 -5.32
C ILE A 103 12.55 -7.72 -5.30
N ALA A 104 12.28 -8.95 -4.88
CA ALA A 104 13.20 -10.07 -4.98
C ALA A 104 12.76 -11.01 -6.11
N LEU A 105 13.69 -11.39 -6.96
CA LEU A 105 13.56 -12.40 -8.00
C LEU A 105 14.30 -13.68 -7.57
N GLU A 106 14.15 -14.77 -8.31
CA GLU A 106 14.91 -16.00 -8.02
C GLU A 106 16.42 -15.81 -8.15
N SER A 107 16.89 -14.96 -9.08
CA SER A 107 18.31 -14.73 -9.38
C SER A 107 18.83 -13.37 -8.95
N GLY A 108 18.05 -12.57 -8.21
CA GLY A 108 18.50 -11.24 -7.78
C GLY A 108 17.40 -10.34 -7.27
N TYR A 109 17.66 -9.04 -7.35
CA TYR A 109 16.81 -7.99 -6.77
C TYR A 109 16.72 -6.80 -7.73
N ALA A 110 15.60 -6.12 -7.72
CA ALA A 110 15.42 -4.84 -8.38
C ALA A 110 14.77 -3.83 -7.42
N ALA A 111 15.11 -2.56 -7.56
CA ALA A 111 14.56 -1.48 -6.77
C ALA A 111 14.39 -0.22 -7.62
N HIS A 112 13.48 0.65 -7.21
CA HIS A 112 13.34 1.96 -7.82
C HIS A 112 13.38 3.07 -6.77
N PHE A 113 13.73 4.26 -7.22
CA PHE A 113 13.60 5.52 -6.52
C PHE A 113 13.45 6.65 -7.53
N LEU A 114 13.08 7.83 -7.05
CA LEU A 114 12.83 8.98 -7.89
C LEU A 114 13.92 10.03 -7.70
N ALA A 115 14.39 10.62 -8.80
CA ALA A 115 15.39 11.68 -8.78
C ALA A 115 14.99 12.83 -9.71
N TYR A 116 15.29 14.06 -9.29
CA TYR A 116 15.10 15.22 -10.14
C TYR A 116 15.96 15.12 -11.40
N ILE A 117 15.37 15.45 -12.55
CA ILE A 117 16.03 15.47 -13.86
C ILE A 117 16.23 16.90 -14.37
N SER A 118 15.55 17.88 -13.79
CA SER A 118 15.77 19.30 -14.03
C SER A 118 15.31 20.15 -12.83
N GLU A 119 15.41 21.47 -12.90
CA GLU A 119 15.04 22.39 -11.82
C GLU A 119 13.53 22.50 -11.53
N GLY A 120 12.67 21.89 -12.32
CA GLY A 120 11.21 21.93 -12.13
C GLY A 120 10.74 21.11 -10.93
N LYS A 121 9.77 21.63 -10.16
CA LYS A 121 9.21 20.95 -8.99
C LYS A 121 8.67 19.54 -9.31
N TYR A 122 8.12 19.35 -10.49
CA TYR A 122 7.56 18.09 -10.97
C TYR A 122 8.38 17.53 -12.14
N SER A 123 9.68 17.82 -12.16
CA SER A 123 10.60 17.32 -13.16
C SER A 123 11.50 16.26 -12.52
N TYR A 124 10.96 15.07 -12.37
CA TYR A 124 11.66 13.93 -11.81
C TYR A 124 11.39 12.66 -12.61
N GLY A 125 12.31 11.73 -12.55
CA GLY A 125 12.27 10.50 -13.30
C GLY A 125 12.52 9.28 -12.43
N VAL A 126 12.13 8.13 -12.97
CA VAL A 126 12.24 6.83 -12.33
C VAL A 126 13.65 6.28 -12.53
N LYS A 127 14.36 6.05 -11.44
CA LYS A 127 15.65 5.35 -11.40
C LYS A 127 15.46 3.92 -10.98
N LEU A 128 16.06 2.99 -11.72
CA LEU A 128 16.06 1.56 -11.45
C LEU A 128 17.47 1.10 -11.10
N ALA A 129 17.60 0.34 -10.03
CA ALA A 129 18.83 -0.34 -9.63
C ALA A 129 18.56 -1.83 -9.46
N SER A 130 19.52 -2.67 -9.79
CA SER A 130 19.44 -4.12 -9.69
C SER A 130 20.67 -4.72 -9.02
N SER A 131 20.52 -5.92 -8.49
CA SER A 131 21.62 -6.66 -7.86
C SER A 131 21.38 -8.17 -8.00
N LYS A 132 22.42 -8.91 -8.34
CA LYS A 132 22.40 -10.39 -8.33
C LYS A 132 22.64 -10.97 -6.94
N THR A 133 23.28 -10.22 -6.05
CA THR A 133 23.70 -10.71 -4.73
C THR A 133 22.90 -10.09 -3.58
N GLY A 134 22.18 -9.01 -3.83
CA GLY A 134 21.58 -8.15 -2.82
C GLY A 134 22.58 -7.20 -2.15
N LYS A 135 23.88 -7.40 -2.29
CA LYS A 135 24.93 -6.60 -1.65
C LYS A 135 25.54 -5.56 -2.59
N ASP A 136 25.82 -6.00 -3.80
CA ASP A 136 26.43 -5.15 -4.84
C ASP A 136 25.33 -4.69 -5.80
N TRP A 137 24.95 -3.44 -5.73
CA TRP A 137 23.90 -2.83 -6.56
C TRP A 137 24.50 -2.11 -7.76
N SER A 138 23.82 -2.20 -8.89
CA SER A 138 24.20 -1.53 -10.13
C SER A 138 24.16 -0.01 -10.01
N ASN A 139 24.88 0.70 -10.89
CA ASN A 139 24.59 2.10 -11.11
C ASN A 139 23.15 2.24 -11.61
N PRO A 140 22.35 3.16 -11.05
CA PRO A 140 20.95 3.29 -11.45
C PRO A 140 20.80 3.74 -12.90
N VAL A 141 19.89 3.08 -13.63
CA VAL A 141 19.47 3.46 -14.97
C VAL A 141 18.14 4.22 -14.94
N MET A 142 17.85 5.00 -16.00
CA MET A 142 16.54 5.64 -16.17
C MET A 142 15.55 4.64 -16.76
N ALA A 143 14.36 4.52 -16.19
CA ALA A 143 13.31 3.63 -16.70
C ALA A 143 12.77 4.11 -18.07
N HIS A 144 12.68 5.41 -18.26
CA HIS A 144 12.18 6.05 -19.48
C HIS A 144 13.29 6.77 -20.24
N ASN A 145 13.08 7.08 -21.52
CA ASN A 145 14.07 7.70 -22.43
C ASN A 145 13.45 8.78 -23.32
N ASP A 146 12.44 9.48 -22.81
CA ASP A 146 11.75 10.53 -23.57
C ASP A 146 12.39 11.92 -23.42
N ASP A 147 13.37 12.07 -22.51
CA ASP A 147 14.11 13.29 -22.23
C ASP A 147 13.25 14.51 -21.88
N THR A 148 11.98 14.31 -21.50
CA THR A 148 11.09 15.39 -21.14
C THR A 148 11.30 15.82 -19.68
N PRO A 149 11.26 17.13 -19.34
CA PRO A 149 11.42 17.62 -17.99
C PRO A 149 10.09 17.55 -17.21
N THR A 150 9.45 16.39 -17.22
CA THR A 150 8.13 16.16 -16.66
C THR A 150 8.15 15.12 -15.54
N GLU A 151 7.00 14.87 -14.95
CA GLU A 151 6.80 13.93 -13.86
C GLU A 151 6.75 12.50 -14.37
N HIS A 152 7.57 11.60 -13.77
CA HIS A 152 7.54 10.16 -14.00
C HIS A 152 7.68 9.47 -12.66
N GLY A 153 6.63 8.79 -12.19
CA GLY A 153 6.62 8.19 -10.85
C GLY A 153 5.49 7.22 -10.60
N PHE A 154 5.14 7.02 -9.34
CA PHE A 154 4.10 6.09 -8.88
C PHE A 154 4.32 4.67 -9.39
N VAL A 155 5.51 4.15 -9.10
CA VAL A 155 6.06 2.96 -9.74
C VAL A 155 5.60 1.68 -9.05
N THR A 156 5.20 0.70 -9.87
CA THR A 156 5.02 -0.69 -9.46
C THR A 156 6.09 -1.56 -10.11
N LEU A 157 6.77 -2.40 -9.31
CA LEU A 157 7.71 -3.40 -9.81
C LEU A 157 7.08 -4.79 -9.70
N LEU A 158 7.20 -5.61 -10.77
CA LEU A 158 6.68 -6.97 -10.84
C LEU A 158 7.75 -7.95 -11.35
N PRO A 159 7.91 -9.14 -10.74
CA PRO A 159 8.78 -10.17 -11.29
C PRO A 159 8.16 -10.74 -12.58
N MET A 160 8.98 -10.88 -13.64
CA MET A 160 8.58 -11.47 -14.92
C MET A 160 9.18 -12.86 -15.12
N SER A 161 10.39 -13.05 -14.63
CA SER A 161 11.12 -14.32 -14.67
C SER A 161 12.15 -14.34 -13.54
N SER A 162 13.01 -15.37 -13.53
CA SER A 162 14.14 -15.42 -12.59
C SER A 162 15.09 -14.23 -12.68
N GLU A 163 15.22 -13.58 -13.85
CA GLU A 163 16.22 -12.54 -14.13
C GLU A 163 15.61 -11.24 -14.67
N ASN A 164 14.33 -11.24 -15.04
CA ASN A 164 13.68 -10.08 -15.63
C ASN A 164 12.54 -9.58 -14.72
N TYR A 165 12.36 -8.26 -14.71
CA TYR A 165 11.27 -7.61 -14.00
C TYR A 165 10.60 -6.56 -14.88
N MET A 166 9.37 -6.25 -14.57
CA MET A 166 8.59 -5.18 -15.17
C MET A 166 8.55 -4.00 -14.20
N ALA A 167 8.78 -2.80 -14.71
CA ALA A 167 8.45 -1.56 -14.02
C ALA A 167 7.25 -0.92 -14.74
N VAL A 168 6.23 -0.54 -13.98
CA VAL A 168 5.06 0.22 -14.45
C VAL A 168 5.10 1.57 -13.80
N TRP A 169 4.88 2.67 -14.54
CA TRP A 169 4.95 4.04 -14.00
C TRP A 169 3.93 4.97 -14.65
N LEU A 170 3.53 6.00 -13.93
CA LEU A 170 2.84 7.15 -14.48
C LEU A 170 3.85 8.02 -15.23
N ASP A 171 3.51 8.41 -16.45
CA ASP A 171 4.41 9.03 -17.40
C ASP A 171 3.83 10.35 -17.92
N GLY A 172 4.49 11.43 -17.59
CA GLY A 172 4.06 12.80 -17.92
C GLY A 172 4.61 13.35 -19.22
N ARG A 173 5.25 12.54 -20.08
CA ARG A 173 5.83 13.03 -21.33
C ARG A 173 4.88 13.82 -22.23
N ASN A 174 3.58 13.58 -22.12
CA ASN A 174 2.57 14.29 -22.91
C ASN A 174 2.20 15.68 -22.36
N TYR A 175 2.80 16.14 -21.24
CA TYR A 175 2.56 17.48 -20.70
C TYR A 175 3.32 18.58 -21.45
N VAL A 176 4.28 18.21 -22.27
CA VAL A 176 5.06 19.14 -23.12
C VAL A 176 4.92 18.78 -24.59
N ASP A 177 5.13 19.77 -25.46
CA ASP A 177 5.17 19.56 -26.90
C ASP A 177 6.39 18.70 -27.26
N SER A 178 6.22 17.72 -28.12
CA SER A 178 7.31 16.98 -28.76
C SER A 178 7.49 17.43 -30.20
N GLU A 179 8.62 17.06 -30.82
CA GLU A 179 8.92 17.39 -32.21
C GLU A 179 7.82 16.99 -33.20
N HIS A 180 7.05 15.94 -32.86
CA HIS A 180 6.05 15.34 -33.73
C HIS A 180 4.61 15.43 -33.23
N LYS A 181 4.37 15.90 -32.00
CA LYS A 181 3.05 15.87 -31.37
C LYS A 181 2.88 17.02 -30.40
N PRO A 182 1.78 17.79 -30.48
CA PRO A 182 1.45 18.78 -29.47
C PRO A 182 1.10 18.12 -28.13
N ALA A 183 1.33 18.85 -27.03
CA ALA A 183 0.98 18.41 -25.68
C ALA A 183 -0.53 18.17 -25.53
N THR A 184 -0.89 16.97 -25.03
CA THR A 184 -2.27 16.68 -24.64
C THR A 184 -2.54 17.06 -23.18
N ARG A 185 -1.47 17.20 -22.37
CA ARG A 185 -1.50 17.41 -20.92
C ARG A 185 -2.22 16.30 -20.19
N GLU A 186 -1.96 15.07 -20.61
CA GLU A 186 -2.52 13.86 -20.06
C GLU A 186 -1.39 12.97 -19.55
N MET A 187 -1.52 12.48 -18.31
CA MET A 187 -0.68 11.44 -17.75
C MET A 187 -1.01 10.13 -18.44
N SER A 188 0.00 9.38 -18.83
CA SER A 188 -0.18 8.01 -19.33
C SER A 188 0.35 6.98 -18.33
N LEU A 189 -0.12 5.75 -18.42
CA LEU A 189 0.44 4.60 -17.71
C LEU A 189 1.28 3.80 -18.69
N ARG A 190 2.54 3.56 -18.34
CA ARG A 190 3.49 2.81 -19.16
C ARG A 190 4.16 1.69 -18.39
N SER A 191 4.70 0.74 -19.12
CA SER A 191 5.52 -0.34 -18.57
C SER A 191 6.80 -0.49 -19.39
N GLY A 192 7.83 -1.02 -18.73
CA GLY A 192 9.03 -1.51 -19.40
C GLY A 192 9.50 -2.80 -18.74
N ILE A 193 10.06 -3.71 -19.54
CA ILE A 193 10.69 -4.94 -19.07
C ILE A 193 12.20 -4.72 -19.03
N PHE A 194 12.83 -5.08 -17.92
CA PHE A 194 14.26 -4.89 -17.66
C PHE A 194 14.90 -6.20 -17.20
N ASP A 195 16.17 -6.38 -17.57
CA ASP A 195 17.00 -7.42 -16.98
C ASP A 195 17.79 -6.93 -15.75
N LEU A 196 18.47 -7.85 -15.06
CA LEU A 196 19.30 -7.51 -13.90
C LEU A 196 20.60 -6.77 -14.26
N GLU A 197 20.95 -6.65 -15.50
CA GLU A 197 22.03 -5.80 -16.03
C GLU A 197 21.58 -4.35 -16.25
N GLY A 198 20.27 -4.08 -16.15
CA GLY A 198 19.67 -2.75 -16.36
C GLY A 198 19.34 -2.45 -17.83
N ASN A 199 19.38 -3.44 -18.71
CA ASN A 199 18.95 -3.26 -20.09
C ASN A 199 17.42 -3.23 -20.14
N LYS A 200 16.86 -2.23 -20.84
CA LYS A 200 15.44 -2.20 -21.19
C LYS A 200 15.21 -3.11 -22.39
N LEU A 201 14.40 -4.16 -22.20
CA LEU A 201 14.09 -5.16 -23.21
C LEU A 201 12.85 -4.79 -24.01
N ASP A 202 11.90 -4.09 -23.37
CA ASP A 202 10.63 -3.69 -23.97
C ASP A 202 10.06 -2.46 -23.27
N GLU A 203 9.18 -1.70 -23.95
CA GLU A 203 8.40 -0.59 -23.39
C GLU A 203 7.04 -0.48 -24.09
N ASP A 204 5.96 -0.49 -23.32
CA ASP A 204 4.60 -0.40 -23.80
C ASP A 204 3.81 0.72 -23.12
N ILE A 205 2.74 1.15 -23.78
CA ILE A 205 1.70 1.99 -23.20
C ILE A 205 0.53 1.10 -22.75
N ILE A 206 0.15 1.22 -21.48
CA ILE A 206 -1.01 0.52 -20.91
C ILE A 206 -2.26 1.36 -21.10
N ASP A 207 -2.16 2.65 -20.77
CA ASP A 207 -3.26 3.61 -20.87
C ASP A 207 -2.73 4.99 -21.25
N SER A 208 -3.41 5.66 -22.14
CA SER A 208 -3.01 6.98 -22.65
C SER A 208 -3.46 8.15 -21.78
N ARG A 209 -4.37 7.91 -20.82
CA ARG A 209 -4.91 8.94 -19.95
C ARG A 209 -5.30 8.40 -18.59
N THR A 210 -4.55 8.74 -17.55
CA THR A 210 -4.73 8.27 -16.19
C THR A 210 -4.74 9.41 -15.17
N CYS A 211 -5.07 9.11 -13.92
CA CYS A 211 -4.87 10.03 -12.81
C CYS A 211 -3.38 10.26 -12.57
N ASP A 212 -3.00 11.50 -12.36
CA ASP A 212 -1.59 11.97 -12.33
C ASP A 212 -0.91 11.76 -10.96
N CYS A 213 -1.59 11.29 -9.93
CA CYS A 213 -1.06 11.39 -8.56
C CYS A 213 -1.51 10.27 -7.63
N CYS A 214 -1.89 9.14 -8.16
CA CYS A 214 -2.32 7.99 -7.37
C CYS A 214 -1.37 6.82 -7.61
N GLN A 215 -1.04 6.10 -6.53
CA GLN A 215 -0.24 4.89 -6.59
C GLN A 215 -0.87 3.90 -7.57
N THR A 216 -0.03 3.20 -8.29
CA THR A 216 -0.37 1.97 -8.99
C THR A 216 -0.01 0.79 -8.11
N ASP A 217 -0.61 -0.35 -8.33
CA ASP A 217 -0.23 -1.60 -7.68
C ASP A 217 -0.45 -2.79 -8.59
N GLY A 218 0.30 -3.87 -8.39
CA GLY A 218 0.27 -5.01 -9.29
C GLY A 218 0.53 -6.33 -8.59
N ALA A 219 0.02 -7.39 -9.22
CA ALA A 219 0.18 -8.76 -8.76
C ALA A 219 0.42 -9.72 -9.93
N ILE A 220 0.86 -10.94 -9.62
CA ILE A 220 1.00 -12.01 -10.61
C ILE A 220 -0.19 -12.95 -10.49
N SER A 221 -1.08 -12.92 -11.47
CA SER A 221 -2.20 -13.85 -11.58
C SER A 221 -1.80 -15.14 -12.30
N SER A 222 -2.71 -16.13 -12.37
CA SER A 222 -2.43 -17.39 -13.09
C SER A 222 -2.22 -17.20 -14.61
N ARG A 223 -2.67 -16.06 -15.17
CA ARG A 223 -2.53 -15.73 -16.60
C ARG A 223 -1.47 -14.68 -16.88
N GLY A 224 -0.78 -14.17 -15.85
CA GLY A 224 0.30 -13.21 -15.98
C GLY A 224 0.14 -11.98 -15.07
N PRO A 225 1.03 -10.98 -15.21
CA PRO A 225 0.97 -9.74 -14.47
C PRO A 225 -0.35 -9.01 -14.66
N VAL A 226 -0.89 -8.46 -13.56
CA VAL A 226 -2.03 -7.54 -13.55
C VAL A 226 -1.62 -6.26 -12.84
N ILE A 227 -2.11 -5.13 -13.35
CA ILE A 227 -1.89 -3.80 -12.77
C ILE A 227 -3.23 -3.15 -12.50
N VAL A 228 -3.37 -2.52 -11.34
CA VAL A 228 -4.50 -1.66 -11.01
C VAL A 228 -4.04 -0.24 -10.80
N TYR A 229 -4.85 0.71 -11.23
CA TYR A 229 -4.55 2.12 -11.16
C TYR A 229 -5.83 2.94 -11.15
N ARG A 230 -5.72 4.21 -10.83
CA ARG A 230 -6.85 5.14 -10.96
C ARG A 230 -6.83 5.73 -12.36
N ASP A 231 -7.90 5.47 -13.11
CA ASP A 231 -8.12 6.05 -14.43
C ASP A 231 -8.53 7.53 -14.34
N ARG A 232 -8.51 8.20 -15.48
CA ARG A 232 -9.02 9.55 -15.66
C ARG A 232 -9.87 9.62 -16.93
N GLY A 233 -11.11 9.15 -16.80
CA GLY A 233 -12.07 9.14 -17.90
C GLY A 233 -12.54 10.55 -18.33
N PRO A 234 -13.40 10.62 -19.35
CA PRO A 234 -14.11 11.86 -19.70
C PRO A 234 -14.83 12.45 -18.50
N MET A 235 -14.92 13.78 -18.43
CA MET A 235 -15.56 14.51 -17.32
C MET A 235 -14.90 14.30 -15.95
N GLU A 236 -13.62 13.93 -15.91
CA GLU A 236 -12.86 13.71 -14.67
C GLU A 236 -13.44 12.59 -13.77
N VAL A 237 -14.08 11.59 -14.37
CA VAL A 237 -14.43 10.35 -13.65
C VAL A 237 -13.14 9.56 -13.42
N ARG A 238 -12.85 9.25 -12.15
CA ARG A 238 -11.59 8.62 -11.74
C ARG A 238 -11.83 7.33 -10.95
N ASP A 239 -12.35 6.34 -11.64
CA ASP A 239 -12.60 5.01 -11.09
C ASP A 239 -11.34 4.13 -11.15
N ILE A 240 -11.36 2.99 -10.47
CA ILE A 240 -10.23 2.04 -10.49
C ILE A 240 -10.36 1.12 -11.70
N PHE A 241 -9.31 1.08 -12.51
CA PHE A 241 -9.16 0.21 -13.67
C PHE A 241 -8.11 -0.86 -13.41
N ILE A 242 -8.20 -1.94 -14.19
CA ILE A 242 -7.25 -3.04 -14.22
C ILE A 242 -6.88 -3.33 -15.67
N SER A 243 -5.63 -3.72 -15.89
CA SER A 243 -5.17 -4.35 -17.13
C SER A 243 -4.33 -5.58 -16.82
N ARG A 244 -4.25 -6.53 -17.75
CA ARG A 244 -3.45 -7.75 -17.64
C ARG A 244 -2.48 -7.86 -18.81
N PHE A 245 -1.23 -8.20 -18.49
CA PHE A 245 -0.22 -8.54 -19.46
C PHE A 245 -0.27 -10.03 -19.77
N GLU A 246 -0.66 -10.39 -20.97
CA GLU A 246 -0.89 -11.75 -21.40
C GLU A 246 -0.41 -11.98 -22.83
N ASN A 247 0.36 -13.05 -23.07
CA ASN A 247 0.97 -13.38 -24.36
C ASN A 247 1.87 -12.28 -24.95
N GLY A 248 2.55 -11.52 -24.08
CA GLY A 248 3.47 -10.46 -24.49
C GLY A 248 2.79 -9.11 -24.78
N GLU A 249 1.53 -8.93 -24.48
CA GLU A 249 0.77 -7.71 -24.73
C GLU A 249 -0.14 -7.34 -23.56
N TRP A 250 -0.34 -6.05 -23.31
CA TRP A 250 -1.36 -5.54 -22.40
C TRP A 250 -2.74 -5.65 -23.04
N LYS A 251 -3.71 -6.14 -22.26
CA LYS A 251 -5.12 -6.08 -22.66
C LYS A 251 -5.64 -4.67 -22.49
N GLU A 252 -6.66 -4.30 -23.29
CA GLU A 252 -7.37 -3.04 -23.09
C GLU A 252 -7.86 -2.94 -21.64
N PRO A 253 -7.57 -1.84 -20.93
CA PRO A 253 -8.00 -1.69 -19.55
C PRO A 253 -9.52 -1.70 -19.36
N TRP A 254 -9.97 -2.25 -18.23
CA TRP A 254 -11.39 -2.25 -17.88
C TRP A 254 -11.61 -1.87 -16.40
N VAL A 255 -12.79 -1.34 -16.09
CA VAL A 255 -13.13 -0.87 -14.76
C VAL A 255 -13.32 -2.04 -13.79
N VAL A 256 -12.74 -1.95 -12.59
CA VAL A 256 -12.99 -2.90 -11.48
C VAL A 256 -14.43 -2.75 -10.97
N HIS A 257 -14.84 -1.51 -10.72
CA HIS A 257 -16.20 -1.15 -10.35
C HIS A 257 -16.47 0.32 -10.73
N PRO A 258 -17.62 0.63 -11.37
CA PRO A 258 -17.98 2.00 -11.72
C PRO A 258 -18.53 2.74 -10.48
N ASP A 259 -17.65 3.37 -9.72
CA ASP A 259 -18.03 4.24 -8.61
C ASP A 259 -18.63 5.55 -9.11
N GLU A 260 -18.29 5.92 -10.35
CA GLU A 260 -18.63 7.18 -11.00
C GLU A 260 -18.11 8.39 -10.19
N TRP A 261 -16.86 8.27 -9.72
CA TRP A 261 -16.25 9.31 -8.90
C TRP A 261 -15.72 10.46 -9.75
N GLU A 262 -16.56 11.47 -9.91
CA GLU A 262 -16.20 12.72 -10.56
C GLU A 262 -15.36 13.59 -9.60
N ILE A 263 -14.08 13.83 -9.95
CA ILE A 263 -13.19 14.65 -9.13
C ILE A 263 -12.19 15.41 -10.02
N PRO A 264 -12.33 16.75 -10.16
CA PRO A 264 -11.36 17.58 -10.88
C PRO A 264 -10.15 17.90 -10.00
N GLY A 265 -9.44 16.89 -9.51
CA GLY A 265 -8.34 17.04 -8.56
C GLY A 265 -7.59 15.74 -8.30
N CYS A 266 -6.59 15.83 -7.43
CA CYS A 266 -5.70 14.74 -7.05
C CYS A 266 -6.14 14.10 -5.73
N PRO A 267 -6.77 12.92 -5.72
CA PRO A 267 -7.17 12.25 -4.49
C PRO A 267 -5.98 11.65 -3.72
N VAL A 268 -4.86 11.38 -4.38
CA VAL A 268 -3.64 10.77 -3.80
C VAL A 268 -3.97 9.49 -3.01
N ASN A 269 -4.80 8.66 -3.62
CA ASN A 269 -5.27 7.38 -3.08
C ASN A 269 -5.39 6.39 -4.23
N GLY A 270 -4.36 5.61 -4.46
CA GLY A 270 -4.37 4.51 -5.41
C GLY A 270 -5.05 3.26 -4.83
N PRO A 271 -5.31 2.26 -5.68
CA PRO A 271 -5.76 0.94 -5.27
C PRO A 271 -4.62 0.10 -4.71
N ALA A 272 -4.98 -1.03 -4.09
CA ALA A 272 -4.08 -2.13 -3.79
C ALA A 272 -4.64 -3.42 -4.36
N ILE A 273 -3.77 -4.34 -4.80
CA ILE A 273 -4.12 -5.63 -5.38
C ILE A 273 -3.20 -6.73 -4.86
N ASP A 274 -3.74 -7.92 -4.64
CA ASP A 274 -2.94 -9.13 -4.52
C ASP A 274 -3.68 -10.32 -5.16
N ALA A 275 -2.91 -11.33 -5.54
CA ALA A 275 -3.40 -12.50 -6.28
C ALA A 275 -2.87 -13.81 -5.69
N LEU A 276 -3.73 -14.82 -5.69
CA LEU A 276 -3.37 -16.21 -5.40
C LEU A 276 -3.92 -17.10 -6.52
N GLY A 277 -3.09 -17.40 -7.52
CA GLY A 277 -3.54 -18.04 -8.75
C GLY A 277 -4.53 -17.16 -9.52
N SER A 278 -5.74 -17.69 -9.82
CA SER A 278 -6.80 -16.93 -10.48
C SER A 278 -7.62 -16.03 -9.54
N LYS A 279 -7.44 -16.19 -8.22
CA LYS A 279 -8.15 -15.40 -7.22
C LYS A 279 -7.46 -14.07 -7.01
N ILE A 280 -8.17 -12.99 -7.25
CA ILE A 280 -7.67 -11.61 -7.08
C ILE A 280 -8.55 -10.87 -6.09
N SER A 281 -7.95 -10.00 -5.29
CA SER A 281 -8.64 -9.00 -4.49
C SER A 281 -8.10 -7.62 -4.81
N VAL A 282 -9.01 -6.64 -4.91
CA VAL A 282 -8.67 -5.23 -5.10
C VAL A 282 -9.33 -4.41 -3.99
N ALA A 283 -8.55 -3.56 -3.33
CA ALA A 283 -9.04 -2.59 -2.36
C ALA A 283 -8.79 -1.17 -2.86
N TRP A 284 -9.74 -0.25 -2.60
CA TRP A 284 -9.56 1.14 -2.99
C TRP A 284 -10.38 2.11 -2.13
N PHE A 285 -9.93 3.34 -2.13
CA PHE A 285 -10.65 4.48 -1.57
C PHE A 285 -11.48 5.16 -2.64
N THR A 286 -12.70 5.57 -2.30
CA THR A 286 -13.53 6.44 -3.12
C THR A 286 -14.24 7.48 -2.26
N ALA A 287 -14.52 8.64 -2.83
CA ALA A 287 -15.41 9.65 -2.21
C ALA A 287 -16.57 10.02 -3.15
N ALA A 288 -16.94 9.08 -4.03
CA ALA A 288 -18.05 9.26 -4.93
C ALA A 288 -19.33 9.65 -4.18
N ARG A 289 -20.07 10.58 -4.76
CA ARG A 289 -21.32 11.14 -4.18
C ARG A 289 -21.11 11.78 -2.80
N GLY A 290 -19.91 12.31 -2.55
CA GLY A 290 -19.55 13.05 -1.33
C GLY A 290 -19.34 12.18 -0.07
N THR A 291 -19.30 10.84 -0.20
CA THR A 291 -19.11 9.94 0.94
C THR A 291 -17.81 9.17 0.79
N ARG A 292 -16.87 9.38 1.71
CA ARG A 292 -15.62 8.62 1.78
C ARG A 292 -15.90 7.16 2.13
N LYS A 293 -15.25 6.24 1.42
CA LYS A 293 -15.37 4.78 1.63
C LYS A 293 -14.06 4.09 1.28
N VAL A 294 -13.80 2.97 1.96
CA VAL A 294 -12.86 1.96 1.49
C VAL A 294 -13.67 0.75 1.06
N LEU A 295 -13.45 0.33 -0.17
CA LEU A 295 -14.16 -0.77 -0.83
C LEU A 295 -13.20 -1.90 -1.17
N VAL A 296 -13.71 -3.14 -1.17
CA VAL A 296 -12.98 -4.34 -1.59
C VAL A 296 -13.84 -5.14 -2.54
N SER A 297 -13.26 -5.64 -3.61
CA SER A 297 -13.91 -6.53 -4.56
C SER A 297 -13.03 -7.73 -4.88
N PHE A 298 -13.65 -8.85 -5.29
CA PHE A 298 -13.00 -10.11 -5.53
C PHE A 298 -13.25 -10.61 -6.95
N SER A 299 -12.23 -11.23 -7.54
CA SER A 299 -12.33 -11.98 -8.79
C SER A 299 -11.92 -13.43 -8.57
N GLU A 300 -12.55 -14.37 -9.28
CA GLU A 300 -12.22 -15.80 -9.31
C GLU A 300 -11.56 -16.21 -10.65
N ASN A 301 -11.42 -15.27 -11.58
CA ASN A 301 -11.06 -15.51 -12.96
C ASN A 301 -10.04 -14.49 -13.49
N ASP A 302 -8.94 -14.32 -12.73
CA ASP A 302 -7.79 -13.47 -13.10
C ASP A 302 -8.15 -12.00 -13.38
N GLY A 303 -9.21 -11.49 -12.73
CA GLY A 303 -9.66 -10.12 -12.88
C GLY A 303 -10.62 -9.87 -14.04
N ASP A 304 -11.03 -10.90 -14.81
CA ASP A 304 -11.99 -10.71 -15.92
C ASP A 304 -13.35 -10.20 -15.42
N GLN A 305 -13.74 -10.57 -14.21
CA GLN A 305 -14.97 -10.10 -13.55
C GLN A 305 -14.74 -9.95 -12.06
N PHE A 306 -15.38 -8.94 -11.48
CA PHE A 306 -15.33 -8.66 -10.06
C PHE A 306 -16.71 -8.79 -9.41
N SER A 307 -16.72 -9.19 -8.13
CA SER A 307 -17.91 -9.17 -7.28
C SER A 307 -18.41 -7.74 -7.05
N ASN A 308 -19.65 -7.59 -6.57
CA ASN A 308 -20.06 -6.32 -6.00
C ASN A 308 -19.12 -5.94 -4.84
N PRO A 309 -18.69 -4.68 -4.76
CA PRO A 309 -17.75 -4.26 -3.72
C PRO A 309 -18.38 -4.27 -2.33
N VAL A 310 -17.55 -4.62 -1.35
CA VAL A 310 -17.89 -4.61 0.07
C VAL A 310 -17.25 -3.40 0.73
N ARG A 311 -18.02 -2.59 1.44
CA ARG A 311 -17.50 -1.48 2.25
C ARG A 311 -16.91 -2.00 3.55
N ILE A 312 -15.69 -1.56 3.91
CA ILE A 312 -14.95 -2.11 5.05
C ILE A 312 -14.59 -1.10 6.13
N ASP A 313 -14.65 0.20 5.84
CA ASP A 313 -14.29 1.29 6.75
C ASP A 313 -15.31 1.50 7.88
N LEU A 314 -14.96 2.32 8.87
CA LEU A 314 -15.79 2.67 10.03
C LEU A 314 -16.59 3.98 9.83
N GLY A 315 -16.37 4.71 8.72
CA GLY A 315 -17.16 5.90 8.37
C GLY A 315 -16.32 7.12 7.96
N ASN A 316 -15.07 7.19 8.36
CA ASN A 316 -14.19 8.35 8.16
C ASN A 316 -12.82 8.00 7.55
N PRO A 317 -12.75 7.16 6.50
CA PRO A 317 -11.47 6.70 6.00
C PRO A 317 -10.66 7.82 5.36
N LEU A 318 -9.33 7.77 5.59
CA LEU A 318 -8.32 8.50 4.84
C LEU A 318 -7.90 7.73 3.58
N GLY A 319 -8.26 6.44 3.49
CA GLY A 319 -7.82 5.52 2.46
C GLY A 319 -6.44 4.92 2.78
N ARG A 320 -5.46 5.11 1.89
CA ARG A 320 -4.09 4.59 2.03
C ARG A 320 -4.09 3.08 2.27
N VAL A 321 -4.78 2.39 1.38
CA VAL A 321 -5.04 0.95 1.48
C VAL A 321 -3.83 0.12 1.07
N ASP A 322 -3.73 -1.07 1.67
CA ASP A 322 -2.89 -2.16 1.22
C ASP A 322 -3.55 -3.50 1.56
N LEU A 323 -3.24 -4.59 0.86
CA LEU A 323 -3.92 -5.86 1.09
C LEU A 323 -3.05 -7.09 0.77
N ILE A 324 -3.43 -8.22 1.38
CA ILE A 324 -2.90 -9.55 1.08
C ILE A 324 -4.05 -10.52 0.85
N GLN A 325 -3.99 -11.26 -0.26
CA GLN A 325 -4.93 -12.33 -0.61
C GLN A 325 -4.54 -13.65 0.06
N PHE A 326 -5.49 -14.25 0.75
CA PHE A 326 -5.45 -15.63 1.23
C PHE A 326 -6.45 -16.49 0.44
N GLU A 327 -6.48 -17.80 0.68
CA GLU A 327 -7.36 -18.71 -0.06
C GLU A 327 -8.86 -18.32 0.02
N ASP A 328 -9.36 -18.01 1.22
CA ASP A 328 -10.77 -17.76 1.48
C ASP A 328 -11.12 -16.30 1.82
N TYR A 329 -10.11 -15.44 2.04
CA TYR A 329 -10.30 -14.05 2.43
C TYR A 329 -9.14 -13.16 1.96
N ALA A 330 -9.36 -11.87 1.99
CA ALA A 330 -8.30 -10.86 1.95
C ALA A 330 -8.13 -10.22 3.34
N ALA A 331 -6.89 -9.99 3.74
CA ALA A 331 -6.57 -9.10 4.86
C ALA A 331 -6.28 -7.72 4.29
N VAL A 332 -7.04 -6.70 4.69
CA VAL A 332 -6.91 -5.34 4.17
C VAL A 332 -6.56 -4.40 5.30
N THR A 333 -5.57 -3.55 5.07
CA THR A 333 -5.22 -2.44 5.96
C THR A 333 -5.62 -1.11 5.33
N TRP A 334 -6.03 -0.16 6.16
CA TRP A 334 -6.36 1.21 5.74
C TRP A 334 -6.13 2.19 6.90
N MET A 335 -6.12 3.46 6.57
CA MET A 335 -6.10 4.53 7.57
C MET A 335 -7.46 5.18 7.69
N GLU A 336 -7.85 5.50 8.93
CA GLU A 336 -9.09 6.21 9.25
C GLU A 336 -8.84 7.28 10.29
N GLU A 337 -9.43 8.46 10.10
CA GLU A 337 -9.29 9.54 11.06
C GLU A 337 -10.29 9.43 12.22
N ASN A 338 -9.83 9.77 13.40
CA ASN A 338 -10.62 9.87 14.62
C ASN A 338 -10.25 11.20 15.29
N ASP A 339 -11.17 12.16 15.24
CA ASP A 339 -11.01 13.52 15.77
C ASP A 339 -9.64 14.16 15.44
N GLU A 340 -8.66 14.10 16.34
CA GLU A 340 -7.35 14.73 16.22
C GLU A 340 -6.27 13.81 15.61
N THR A 341 -6.48 12.49 15.66
CA THR A 341 -5.50 11.48 15.25
C THR A 341 -6.01 10.62 14.09
N ALA A 342 -5.24 9.63 13.68
CA ALA A 342 -5.66 8.58 12.78
C ALA A 342 -5.24 7.22 13.32
N PHE A 343 -5.92 6.18 12.87
CA PHE A 343 -5.57 4.80 13.17
C PHE A 343 -5.30 4.03 11.89
N ILE A 344 -4.35 3.13 11.97
CA ILE A 344 -4.15 2.06 11.00
C ILE A 344 -5.00 0.88 11.46
N TYR A 345 -5.92 0.45 10.63
CA TYR A 345 -6.77 -0.71 10.89
C TYR A 345 -6.43 -1.86 9.95
N CYS A 346 -6.75 -3.07 10.38
CA CYS A 346 -6.78 -4.26 9.55
C CYS A 346 -8.08 -5.04 9.75
N ARG A 347 -8.53 -5.74 8.72
CA ARG A 347 -9.73 -6.57 8.75
C ARG A 347 -9.62 -7.73 7.79
N LYS A 348 -10.16 -8.90 8.16
CA LYS A 348 -10.46 -9.98 7.19
C LYS A 348 -11.74 -9.66 6.43
N ILE A 349 -11.72 -9.84 5.13
CA ILE A 349 -12.89 -9.78 4.28
C ILE A 349 -12.98 -11.10 3.53
N PHE A 350 -14.01 -11.89 3.84
CA PHE A 350 -14.23 -13.18 3.20
C PHE A 350 -14.80 -12.99 1.80
N ARG A 351 -14.47 -13.90 0.88
CA ARG A 351 -14.91 -13.83 -0.51
C ARG A 351 -16.43 -13.85 -0.69
N ASN A 352 -17.19 -14.36 0.29
CA ASN A 352 -18.65 -14.32 0.34
C ASN A 352 -19.23 -12.98 0.84
N GLY A 353 -18.38 -11.97 1.07
CA GLY A 353 -18.76 -10.66 1.57
C GLY A 353 -18.88 -10.53 3.10
N LYS A 354 -18.69 -11.63 3.84
CA LYS A 354 -18.67 -11.56 5.31
C LYS A 354 -17.45 -10.75 5.78
N LEU A 355 -17.67 -9.87 6.76
CA LEU A 355 -16.64 -9.07 7.39
C LEU A 355 -16.18 -9.72 8.70
N GLY A 356 -14.87 -9.81 8.89
CA GLY A 356 -14.26 -10.09 10.18
C GLY A 356 -14.33 -8.88 11.11
N GLU A 357 -13.75 -8.99 12.29
CA GLU A 357 -13.61 -7.87 13.23
C GLU A 357 -12.62 -6.84 12.71
N VAL A 358 -12.82 -5.58 13.09
CA VAL A 358 -11.87 -4.50 12.83
C VAL A 358 -10.80 -4.52 13.91
N ILE A 359 -9.55 -4.59 13.49
CA ILE A 359 -8.39 -4.72 14.37
C ILE A 359 -7.58 -3.42 14.28
N PRO A 360 -7.46 -2.63 15.35
CA PRO A 360 -6.55 -1.50 15.39
C PRO A 360 -5.11 -2.02 15.43
N ILE A 361 -4.30 -1.59 14.48
CA ILE A 361 -2.86 -1.93 14.42
C ILE A 361 -2.07 -0.91 15.24
N ASN A 362 -2.24 0.37 14.96
CA ASN A 362 -1.61 1.45 15.72
C ASN A 362 -2.30 2.79 15.50
N GLU A 363 -2.19 3.67 16.48
CA GLU A 363 -2.47 5.08 16.32
C GLU A 363 -1.34 5.76 15.54
N THR A 364 -1.68 6.72 14.69
CA THR A 364 -0.74 7.48 13.87
C THR A 364 -1.26 8.90 13.62
N ASP A 365 -0.52 9.70 12.90
CA ASP A 365 -0.92 11.05 12.52
C ASP A 365 -1.70 11.02 11.21
N LYS A 366 -2.72 11.88 11.08
CA LYS A 366 -3.51 12.02 9.85
C LYS A 366 -2.84 12.82 8.74
N SER A 367 -1.70 13.44 9.03
CA SER A 367 -0.93 14.22 8.06
C SER A 367 -0.34 13.36 6.94
N ARG A 368 0.19 14.02 5.95
CA ARG A 368 0.87 13.35 4.83
C ARG A 368 2.15 12.63 5.27
N SER A 369 2.81 13.12 6.31
CA SER A 369 4.07 12.55 6.81
C SER A 369 3.94 11.14 7.39
N SER A 370 2.73 10.66 7.72
CA SER A 370 2.52 9.27 8.12
C SER A 370 2.54 8.28 6.94
N GLY A 371 2.58 8.77 5.69
CA GLY A 371 2.75 7.93 4.51
C GLY A 371 1.64 6.91 4.30
N PHE A 372 2.00 5.79 3.69
CA PHE A 372 1.13 4.64 3.45
C PHE A 372 1.58 3.47 4.33
N PRO A 373 0.72 2.91 5.20
CA PRO A 373 1.03 1.66 5.88
C PRO A 373 1.12 0.53 4.86
N ARG A 374 2.08 -0.38 5.06
CA ARG A 374 2.30 -1.52 4.18
C ARG A 374 2.06 -2.81 4.94
N ILE A 375 1.61 -3.83 4.19
CA ILE A 375 1.35 -5.16 4.71
C ILE A 375 1.99 -6.21 3.80
N THR A 376 2.51 -7.30 4.39
CA THR A 376 2.91 -8.50 3.65
C THR A 376 2.63 -9.75 4.46
N ARG A 377 2.69 -10.90 3.82
CA ARG A 377 2.43 -12.19 4.47
C ARG A 377 3.72 -12.88 4.90
N ASP A 378 3.75 -13.33 6.15
CA ASP A 378 4.74 -14.27 6.68
C ASP A 378 4.04 -15.56 7.10
N LYS A 379 3.92 -16.52 6.17
CA LYS A 379 3.20 -17.80 6.37
C LYS A 379 1.72 -17.56 6.72
N ASP A 380 1.36 -17.81 7.98
CA ASP A 380 0.02 -17.62 8.55
C ASP A 380 -0.13 -16.30 9.34
N ALA A 381 0.91 -15.48 9.38
CA ALA A 381 0.93 -14.17 9.98
C ALA A 381 1.02 -13.05 8.93
N LEU A 382 0.82 -11.82 9.38
CA LEU A 382 0.96 -10.59 8.62
C LEU A 382 2.08 -9.76 9.23
N ILE A 383 2.88 -9.13 8.39
CA ILE A 383 3.82 -8.09 8.79
C ILE A 383 3.27 -6.75 8.36
N PHE A 384 3.20 -5.80 9.28
CA PHE A 384 2.80 -4.43 9.05
C PHE A 384 4.01 -3.53 9.22
N ALA A 385 4.15 -2.51 8.37
CA ALA A 385 5.15 -1.47 8.53
C ALA A 385 4.55 -0.10 8.17
N TRP A 386 4.91 0.95 8.92
CA TRP A 386 4.44 2.31 8.67
C TRP A 386 5.45 3.35 9.15
N THR A 387 5.37 4.54 8.57
CA THR A 387 6.11 5.70 9.06
C THR A 387 5.48 6.22 10.35
N PHE A 388 6.28 6.35 11.40
CA PHE A 388 5.90 7.06 12.62
C PHE A 388 6.51 8.46 12.55
N PRO A 389 5.69 9.49 12.26
CA PRO A 389 6.19 10.85 12.11
C PRO A 389 6.61 11.45 13.47
N GLY A 390 7.61 12.33 13.44
CA GLY A 390 8.16 13.00 14.62
C GLY A 390 9.26 13.96 14.20
N GLU A 391 9.96 14.56 15.16
CA GLU A 391 11.17 15.38 14.86
C GLU A 391 12.22 14.52 14.14
N GLU A 392 12.35 13.28 14.55
CA GLU A 392 13.08 12.24 13.83
C GLU A 392 12.07 11.15 13.44
N SER A 393 11.67 11.12 12.17
CA SER A 393 10.79 10.06 11.68
C SER A 393 11.42 8.68 11.85
N SER A 394 10.62 7.68 12.11
CA SER A 394 11.08 6.29 12.22
C SER A 394 10.07 5.35 11.57
N ILE A 395 10.50 4.13 11.30
CA ILE A 395 9.59 3.07 10.87
C ILE A 395 9.24 2.21 12.07
N ARG A 396 7.97 1.93 12.22
CA ARG A 396 7.47 0.92 13.14
C ARG A 396 6.99 -0.28 12.36
N SER A 397 7.15 -1.45 12.93
CA SER A 397 6.66 -2.69 12.33
C SER A 397 6.26 -3.69 13.39
N VAL A 398 5.22 -4.46 13.08
CA VAL A 398 4.70 -5.51 13.95
C VAL A 398 4.33 -6.75 13.12
N ARG A 399 4.47 -7.91 13.75
CA ARG A 399 3.92 -9.16 13.25
C ARG A 399 2.58 -9.39 13.94
N GLY A 400 1.52 -9.59 13.16
CA GLY A 400 0.19 -9.89 13.64
C GLY A 400 -0.25 -11.29 13.21
N LYS A 401 -0.74 -12.11 14.16
CA LYS A 401 -1.33 -13.41 13.87
C LYS A 401 -2.76 -13.43 14.34
N PHE A 402 -3.70 -13.79 13.46
CA PHE A 402 -5.10 -13.99 13.83
C PHE A 402 -5.26 -15.12 14.85
N THR A 403 -6.18 -14.96 15.77
CA THR A 403 -6.46 -15.90 16.91
C THR A 403 -7.63 -16.82 16.62
N ASP A 404 -7.88 -17.24 15.41
CA ASP A 404 -9.07 -18.05 15.00
C ASP A 404 -9.34 -19.26 15.87
#